data_41235d7ee418ae37615abcfbe474bc79
#
_entry.id   41235d7ee418ae37615abcfbe474bc79
#
_cell.length_a   1.000
_cell.length_b   1.000
_cell.length_c   1.000
_cell.angle_alpha   90.00
_cell.angle_beta   90.00
_cell.angle_gamma   90.00
#
_symmetry.space_group_name_H-M   'P 1'
#
loop_
_entity.id
_entity.type
_entity.pdbx_description
1 polymer ?
#
loop_
_entity_poly.entity_id
_entity_poly.type
_entity_poly.pdbx_seq_one_letter_code
_entity_poly.pdbx_strand_id
1 'polypeptide(L)'
;MVIDDSSTIRRSAEIFLTQAGYQVVLAIDGFDALAKMNDHHPALIFCDILMPRLDGYQTCALIRKSARFHSTPVVMLSSKDGLFDRARGAMVGSNAYLTKPFTKDSLLRTVREYTTAAVSR
;
A
#
# COMPACT_ATOMS: atom_id res chain seq x y z
N MET A 1 4.64 1.64 -4.14
CA MET A 1 4.99 0.25 -3.77
C MET A 1 3.71 -0.54 -3.55
N VAL A 2 3.68 -1.77 -4.01
CA VAL A 2 2.54 -2.68 -3.80
C VAL A 2 3.06 -3.91 -3.05
N ILE A 3 2.52 -4.13 -1.86
CA ILE A 3 2.91 -5.23 -0.97
C ILE A 3 1.74 -6.21 -0.90
N ASP A 4 1.89 -7.39 -1.48
CA ASP A 4 0.85 -8.42 -1.47
C ASP A 4 1.51 -9.77 -1.73
N ASP A 5 1.13 -10.79 -0.99
CA ASP A 5 1.67 -12.14 -1.19
C ASP A 5 1.06 -12.86 -2.40
N SER A 6 -0.03 -12.32 -2.96
CA SER A 6 -0.65 -12.85 -4.16
C SER A 6 0.03 -12.31 -5.41
N SER A 7 0.60 -13.19 -6.23
CA SER A 7 1.21 -12.80 -7.49
C SER A 7 0.18 -12.20 -8.46
N THR A 8 -1.06 -12.68 -8.43
CA THR A 8 -2.14 -12.17 -9.27
C THR A 8 -2.46 -10.71 -8.93
N ILE A 9 -2.55 -10.38 -7.64
CA ILE A 9 -2.81 -9.01 -7.20
C ILE A 9 -1.64 -8.09 -7.55
N ARG A 10 -0.41 -8.54 -7.29
CA ARG A 10 0.77 -7.73 -7.65
C ARG A 10 0.82 -7.45 -9.14
N ARG A 11 0.54 -8.47 -9.95
CA ARG A 11 0.55 -8.31 -11.42
C ARG A 11 -0.51 -7.34 -11.91
N SER A 12 -1.73 -7.44 -11.39
CA SER A 12 -2.82 -6.53 -11.77
C SER A 12 -2.48 -5.09 -11.42
N ALA A 13 -1.99 -4.87 -10.21
CA ALA A 13 -1.60 -3.53 -9.76
C ALA A 13 -0.46 -2.98 -10.62
N GLU A 14 0.54 -3.80 -10.90
CA GLU A 14 1.68 -3.40 -11.73
C GLU A 14 1.23 -2.95 -13.12
N ILE A 15 0.37 -3.73 -13.77
CA ILE A 15 -0.13 -3.41 -15.10
C ILE A 15 -0.89 -2.08 -15.09
N PHE A 16 -1.84 -1.92 -14.16
CA PHE A 16 -2.66 -0.70 -14.09
C PHE A 16 -1.82 0.54 -13.82
N LEU A 17 -0.89 0.45 -12.89
CA LEU A 17 -0.06 1.59 -12.49
C LEU A 17 0.98 1.94 -13.54
N THR A 18 1.61 0.93 -14.14
CA THR A 18 2.62 1.14 -15.18
C THR A 18 1.99 1.77 -16.43
N GLN A 19 0.80 1.31 -16.82
CA GLN A 19 0.08 1.91 -17.96
C GLN A 19 -0.27 3.37 -17.71
N ALA A 20 -0.45 3.75 -16.46
CA ALA A 20 -0.76 5.13 -16.09
C ALA A 20 0.50 6.00 -15.92
N GLY A 21 1.68 5.45 -16.13
CA GLY A 21 2.94 6.20 -16.09
C GLY A 21 3.65 6.19 -14.76
N TYR A 22 3.21 5.39 -13.80
CA TYR A 22 3.86 5.30 -12.50
C TYR A 22 4.97 4.27 -12.49
N GLN A 23 6.01 4.52 -11.71
CA GLN A 23 7.03 3.52 -11.42
C GLN A 23 6.54 2.66 -10.27
N VAL A 24 6.63 1.35 -10.43
CA VAL A 24 6.05 0.41 -9.46
C VAL A 24 7.16 -0.44 -8.85
N VAL A 25 7.15 -0.53 -7.53
CA VAL A 25 8.00 -1.44 -6.77
C VAL A 25 7.08 -2.47 -6.12
N LEU A 26 7.36 -3.74 -6.36
CA LEU A 26 6.57 -4.84 -5.82
C LEU A 26 7.30 -5.50 -4.66
N ALA A 27 6.55 -5.88 -3.64
CA ALA A 27 7.05 -6.63 -2.50
C ALA A 27 6.11 -7.78 -2.19
N ILE A 28 6.68 -8.93 -1.83
CA ILE A 28 5.90 -10.15 -1.59
C ILE A 28 5.38 -10.25 -0.16
N ASP A 29 5.99 -9.54 0.78
CA ASP A 29 5.58 -9.50 2.19
C ASP A 29 6.12 -8.23 2.86
N GLY A 30 5.82 -8.09 4.15
CA GLY A 30 6.25 -6.92 4.91
C GLY A 30 7.76 -6.81 5.07
N PHE A 31 8.45 -7.91 5.22
CA PHE A 31 9.92 -7.90 5.34
C PHE A 31 10.58 -7.46 4.04
N ASP A 32 10.12 -8.00 2.92
CA ASP A 32 10.62 -7.61 1.60
C ASP A 32 10.36 -6.11 1.35
N ALA A 33 9.20 -5.63 1.76
CA ALA A 33 8.85 -4.21 1.63
C ALA A 33 9.80 -3.31 2.41
N LEU A 34 10.04 -3.64 3.68
CA LEU A 34 10.93 -2.85 4.51
C LEU A 34 12.36 -2.82 3.96
N ALA A 35 12.82 -3.95 3.41
CA ALA A 35 14.13 -4.01 2.77
C ALA A 35 14.22 -3.12 1.54
N LYS A 36 13.16 -3.07 0.73
CA LYS A 36 13.14 -2.31 -0.53
C LYS A 36 12.88 -0.82 -0.34
N MET A 37 12.25 -0.41 0.75
CA MET A 37 11.88 0.98 0.96
C MET A 37 13.08 1.92 0.99
N ASN A 38 14.18 1.50 1.57
CA ASN A 38 15.38 2.34 1.67
C ASN A 38 15.96 2.69 0.30
N ASP A 39 15.86 1.79 -0.65
CA ASP A 39 16.43 2.00 -1.98
C ASP A 39 15.47 2.72 -2.93
N HIS A 40 14.17 2.58 -2.71
CA HIS A 40 13.18 3.03 -3.69
C HIS A 40 12.35 4.24 -3.26
N HIS A 41 12.32 4.59 -1.99
CA HIS A 41 11.61 5.77 -1.47
C HIS A 41 10.20 5.92 -2.02
N PRO A 42 9.30 4.97 -1.77
CA PRO A 42 7.96 5.03 -2.38
C PRO A 42 7.17 6.25 -1.91
N ALA A 43 6.44 6.87 -2.82
CA ALA A 43 5.57 8.00 -2.52
C ALA A 43 4.22 7.54 -1.96
N LEU A 44 3.84 6.30 -2.23
CA LEU A 44 2.59 5.70 -1.78
C LEU A 44 2.78 4.20 -1.65
N ILE A 45 2.21 3.61 -0.61
CA ILE A 45 2.29 2.18 -0.34
C ILE A 45 0.90 1.58 -0.30
N PHE A 46 0.66 0.56 -1.12
CA PHE A 46 -0.50 -0.33 -0.98
C PHE A 46 -0.03 -1.57 -0.24
N CYS A 47 -0.72 -1.94 0.82
CA CYS A 47 -0.29 -3.04 1.69
C CYS A 47 -1.44 -4.00 1.98
N ASP A 48 -1.29 -5.24 1.57
CA ASP A 48 -2.23 -6.31 1.89
C ASP A 48 -2.29 -6.52 3.40
N ILE A 49 -3.49 -6.73 3.92
CA ILE A 49 -3.69 -6.96 5.34
C ILE A 49 -3.25 -8.37 5.73
N LEU A 50 -3.68 -9.37 4.96
CA LEU A 50 -3.43 -10.77 5.30
C LEU A 50 -2.18 -11.29 4.60
N MET A 51 -1.07 -11.29 5.31
CA MET A 51 0.21 -11.83 4.83
C MET A 51 0.83 -12.70 5.92
N PRO A 52 1.60 -13.75 5.53
CA PRO A 52 2.23 -14.60 6.53
C PRO A 52 3.35 -13.86 7.27
N ARG A 53 3.60 -14.23 8.52
CA ARG A 53 4.65 -13.75 9.41
C ARG A 53 4.48 -12.30 9.85
N LEU A 54 4.43 -11.36 8.92
CA LEU A 54 4.26 -9.94 9.21
C LEU A 54 3.06 -9.45 8.40
N ASP A 55 1.92 -9.23 9.06
CA ASP A 55 0.71 -8.81 8.38
C ASP A 55 0.75 -7.32 8.01
N GLY A 56 -0.30 -6.86 7.32
CA GLY A 56 -0.36 -5.46 6.86
C GLY A 56 -0.43 -4.45 8.00
N TYR A 57 -1.09 -4.79 9.08
CA TYR A 57 -1.16 -3.90 10.25
C TYR A 57 0.20 -3.74 10.90
N GLN A 58 0.91 -4.85 11.08
CA GLN A 58 2.25 -4.84 11.66
C GLN A 58 3.23 -4.09 10.75
N THR A 59 3.12 -4.31 9.44
CA THR A 59 3.95 -3.62 8.45
C THR A 59 3.72 -2.10 8.51
N CYS A 60 2.47 -1.67 8.52
CA CYS A 60 2.11 -0.26 8.61
C CYS A 60 2.63 0.36 9.90
N ALA A 61 2.48 -0.34 11.02
CA ALA A 61 2.99 0.15 12.31
C ALA A 61 4.50 0.37 12.28
N LEU A 62 5.25 -0.54 11.64
CA LEU A 62 6.69 -0.38 11.49
C LEU A 62 7.06 0.79 10.58
N ILE A 63 6.31 1.01 9.51
CA ILE A 63 6.52 2.16 8.63
C ILE A 63 6.33 3.47 9.41
N ARG A 64 5.31 3.54 10.25
CA ARG A 64 5.03 4.74 11.06
C ARG A 64 6.10 5.01 12.10
N LYS A 65 6.85 4.01 12.53
CA LYS A 65 7.97 4.18 13.46
C LYS A 65 9.26 4.58 12.77
N SER A 66 9.32 4.48 11.45
CA SER A 66 10.52 4.83 10.70
C SER A 66 10.69 6.35 10.62
N ALA A 67 11.88 6.85 10.92
CA ALA A 67 12.18 8.28 10.81
C ALA A 67 12.03 8.79 9.36
N ARG A 68 12.34 7.94 8.38
CA ARG A 68 12.31 8.32 6.96
C ARG A 68 10.94 8.20 6.33
N PHE A 69 10.12 7.24 6.80
CA PHE A 69 8.88 6.87 6.10
C PHE A 69 7.63 7.05 6.95
N HIS A 70 7.74 7.66 8.11
CA HIS A 70 6.61 7.81 9.05
C HIS A 70 5.42 8.56 8.47
N SER A 71 5.63 9.40 7.46
CA SER A 71 4.56 10.16 6.81
C SER A 71 4.18 9.64 5.43
N THR A 72 4.81 8.57 4.95
CA THR A 72 4.47 7.99 3.65
C THR A 72 3.03 7.45 3.69
N PRO A 73 2.15 7.83 2.75
CA PRO A 73 0.78 7.33 2.75
C PRO A 73 0.74 5.80 2.57
N VAL A 74 -0.08 5.15 3.38
CA VAL A 74 -0.30 3.71 3.32
C VAL A 74 -1.78 3.44 3.12
N VAL A 75 -2.12 2.72 2.06
CA VAL A 75 -3.47 2.28 1.76
C VAL A 75 -3.54 0.78 1.98
N MET A 76 -4.41 0.34 2.87
CA MET A 76 -4.57 -1.08 3.16
C MET A 76 -5.41 -1.75 2.08
N LEU A 77 -4.99 -2.93 1.64
CA LEU A 77 -5.74 -3.77 0.70
C LEU A 77 -6.44 -4.88 1.47
N SER A 78 -7.74 -4.96 1.35
CA SER A 78 -8.53 -5.94 2.07
C SER A 78 -9.43 -6.72 1.12
N SER A 79 -9.59 -8.02 1.36
CA SER A 79 -10.51 -8.85 0.59
C SER A 79 -11.96 -8.64 1.00
N LYS A 80 -12.20 -7.98 2.13
CA LYS A 80 -13.55 -7.74 2.65
C LYS A 80 -13.66 -6.32 3.17
N ASP A 81 -14.81 -5.70 2.90
CA ASP A 81 -15.13 -4.37 3.38
C ASP A 81 -15.71 -4.48 4.80
N GLY A 82 -14.85 -4.63 5.81
CA GLY A 82 -15.26 -4.79 7.19
C GLY A 82 -14.88 -3.61 8.05
N LEU A 83 -15.77 -3.26 9.00
CA LEU A 83 -15.52 -2.18 9.97
C LEU A 83 -14.30 -2.45 10.84
N PHE A 84 -14.08 -3.72 11.20
CA PHE A 84 -12.91 -4.12 11.98
C PHE A 84 -11.62 -3.80 11.28
N ASP A 85 -11.53 -4.12 10.00
CA ASP A 85 -10.33 -3.88 9.21
C ASP A 85 -10.03 -2.38 9.11
N ARG A 86 -11.06 -1.57 8.92
CA ARG A 86 -10.91 -0.12 8.83
C ARG A 86 -10.47 0.49 10.14
N ALA A 87 -11.11 0.10 11.25
CA ALA A 87 -10.77 0.61 12.56
C ALA A 87 -9.33 0.23 12.94
N ARG A 88 -8.95 -1.02 12.71
CA ARG A 88 -7.61 -1.49 13.02
C ARG A 88 -6.55 -0.81 12.15
N GLY A 89 -6.86 -0.60 10.87
CA GLY A 89 -5.98 0.14 9.97
C GLY A 89 -5.74 1.56 10.45
N ALA A 90 -6.81 2.25 10.87
CA ALA A 90 -6.69 3.61 11.41
C ALA A 90 -5.84 3.64 12.67
N MET A 91 -5.96 2.64 13.54
CA MET A 91 -5.16 2.56 14.77
C MET A 91 -3.68 2.42 14.51
N VAL A 92 -3.28 1.76 13.43
CA VAL A 92 -1.85 1.63 13.08
C VAL A 92 -1.37 2.74 12.15
N GLY A 93 -2.23 3.69 11.84
CA GLY A 93 -1.86 4.88 11.06
C GLY A 93 -1.98 4.75 9.55
N SER A 94 -2.80 3.82 9.04
CA SER A 94 -3.07 3.78 7.61
C SER A 94 -3.92 4.98 7.19
N ASN A 95 -3.74 5.43 5.95
CA ASN A 95 -4.43 6.62 5.44
C ASN A 95 -5.77 6.28 4.79
N ALA A 96 -5.88 5.09 4.23
CA ALA A 96 -7.06 4.69 3.48
C ALA A 96 -7.12 3.17 3.35
N TYR A 97 -8.11 2.72 2.63
CA TYR A 97 -8.52 1.34 2.57
C TYR A 97 -9.11 1.08 1.19
N LEU A 98 -8.68 0.02 0.54
CA LEU A 98 -9.15 -0.35 -0.80
C LEU A 98 -9.51 -1.84 -0.79
N THR A 99 -10.72 -2.16 -1.23
CA THR A 99 -11.21 -3.54 -1.25
C THR A 99 -10.68 -4.29 -2.46
N LYS A 100 -10.27 -5.54 -2.24
CA LYS A 100 -9.87 -6.46 -3.32
C LYS A 100 -11.06 -7.34 -3.71
N PRO A 101 -11.25 -7.63 -4.98
CA PRO A 101 -10.49 -7.14 -6.12
C PRO A 101 -10.80 -5.67 -6.39
N PHE A 102 -9.75 -4.89 -6.66
CA PHE A 102 -9.92 -3.49 -7.05
C PHE A 102 -10.06 -3.39 -8.57
N THR A 103 -10.69 -2.31 -9.02
CA THR A 103 -10.74 -1.98 -10.44
C THR A 103 -9.57 -1.08 -10.78
N LYS A 104 -9.26 -0.98 -12.07
CA LYS A 104 -8.26 -0.02 -12.55
C LYS A 104 -8.62 1.40 -12.08
N ASP A 105 -9.89 1.78 -12.22
CA ASP A 105 -10.35 3.13 -11.86
C ASP A 105 -10.22 3.39 -10.37
N SER A 106 -10.58 2.45 -9.52
CA SER A 106 -10.48 2.63 -8.06
C SER A 106 -9.04 2.73 -7.62
N LEU A 107 -8.16 1.92 -8.19
CA LEU A 107 -6.73 1.95 -7.88
C LEU A 107 -6.11 3.28 -8.30
N LEU A 108 -6.35 3.72 -9.53
CA LEU A 108 -5.79 4.96 -10.06
C LEU A 108 -6.34 6.20 -9.36
N ARG A 109 -7.61 6.18 -8.98
CA ARG A 109 -8.20 7.27 -8.20
C ARG A 109 -7.49 7.43 -6.86
N THR A 110 -7.25 6.31 -6.19
CA THR A 110 -6.53 6.32 -4.91
C THR A 110 -5.12 6.86 -5.07
N VAL A 111 -4.40 6.43 -6.10
CA VAL A 111 -3.05 6.92 -6.36
C VAL A 111 -3.06 8.44 -6.58
N ARG A 112 -3.97 8.93 -7.40
CA ARG A 112 -4.07 10.37 -7.66
C ARG A 112 -4.38 11.17 -6.40
N GLU A 113 -5.26 10.64 -5.55
CA GLU A 113 -5.64 11.30 -4.30
C GLU A 113 -4.44 11.53 -3.39
N TYR A 114 -3.57 10.54 -3.27
CA TYR A 114 -2.45 10.60 -2.33
C TYR A 114 -1.14 11.13 -2.93
N THR A 115 -0.98 11.13 -4.23
CA THR A 115 0.23 11.65 -4.88
C THR A 115 0.06 13.07 -5.38
N THR A 116 -1.09 13.42 -5.93
CA THR A 116 -1.35 14.77 -6.41
C THR A 116 -1.32 15.79 -5.29
N ALA A 117 -1.87 15.44 -4.14
CA ALA A 117 -1.85 16.32 -2.97
C ALA A 117 -0.42 16.68 -2.53
N ALA A 118 0.52 15.74 -2.66
CA ALA A 118 1.91 16.00 -2.35
C ALA A 118 2.57 16.92 -3.38
N VAL A 119 2.19 16.79 -4.64
CA VAL A 119 2.76 17.60 -5.73
C VAL A 119 2.24 19.04 -5.71
N SER A 120 1.00 19.24 -5.29
CA SER A 120 0.37 20.57 -5.32
C SER A 120 0.87 21.52 -4.23
N ARG A 121 1.76 21.06 -3.41
CA ARG A 121 2.43 21.91 -2.42
C ARG A 121 3.67 22.50 -3.03
#